data_af1fddbfbe39e78b824fc709b8ba46a3
#
_entry.id   af1fddbfbe39e78b824fc709b8ba46a3
#
_cell.length_a   1.000
_cell.length_b   1.000
_cell.length_c   1.000
_cell.angle_alpha   90.00
_cell.angle_beta   90.00
_cell.angle_gamma   90.00
#
_symmetry.space_group_name_H-M   'P 1'
#
loop_
_entity.id
_entity.type
_entity.pdbx_description
1 polymer ?
#
loop_
_entity_poly.entity_id
_entity_poly.type
_entity_poly.pdbx_seq_one_letter_code
_entity_poly.pdbx_strand_id
1 'polypeptide(L)'
;MPKREQIYLGMKRFFVSVFAVLSLSTVCFSQKKLEITDWNLKMHLPELARYLELNSNQYDNVVNAIDFFADKMNSAKYSKGERQVKYLNEAVYGSLKLMKSTLSEAQYKKYLRILNSQVRDKGLNPYIKSTSDFLAQNKTIAY
;
A
#
# COMPACT_ATOMS: atom_id res chain seq x y z
N MET A 1 56.23 25.68 -25.80
CA MET A 1 55.17 25.62 -24.82
C MET A 1 54.13 24.54 -25.13
N PRO A 2 54.52 23.32 -25.44
CA PRO A 2 53.52 22.32 -25.81
C PRO A 2 52.90 21.56 -24.60
N LYS A 3 53.42 21.70 -23.39
CA LYS A 3 52.96 20.93 -22.23
C LYS A 3 51.60 21.38 -21.62
N ARG A 4 51.20 22.62 -21.83
CA ARG A 4 49.95 23.14 -21.29
C ARG A 4 48.71 22.70 -22.12
N GLU A 5 48.85 22.60 -23.42
CA GLU A 5 47.75 22.19 -24.29
C GLU A 5 47.40 20.70 -24.13
N GLN A 6 48.38 19.86 -23.86
CA GLN A 6 48.13 18.43 -23.61
C GLN A 6 47.36 18.16 -22.31
N ILE A 7 47.60 18.97 -21.28
CA ILE A 7 46.87 18.88 -20.00
C ILE A 7 45.40 19.28 -20.19
N TYR A 8 45.13 20.31 -21.00
CA TYR A 8 43.75 20.75 -21.30
C TYR A 8 42.98 19.73 -22.14
N LEU A 9 43.61 19.05 -23.08
CA LEU A 9 43.01 17.99 -23.87
C LEU A 9 42.69 16.73 -23.03
N GLY A 10 43.58 16.39 -22.09
CA GLY A 10 43.36 15.30 -21.14
C GLY A 10 42.19 15.58 -20.18
N MET A 11 42.13 16.82 -19.66
CA MET A 11 41.02 17.24 -18.80
C MET A 11 39.66 17.28 -19.52
N LYS A 12 39.60 17.78 -20.77
CA LYS A 12 38.36 17.76 -21.54
C LYS A 12 37.84 16.34 -21.81
N ARG A 13 38.73 15.41 -22.09
CA ARG A 13 38.34 13.99 -22.28
C ARG A 13 37.90 13.34 -20.99
N PHE A 14 38.48 13.72 -19.87
CA PHE A 14 38.08 13.22 -18.53
C PHE A 14 36.73 13.77 -18.11
N PHE A 15 36.45 15.06 -18.35
CA PHE A 15 35.12 15.65 -18.05
C PHE A 15 34.00 15.09 -18.93
N VAL A 16 34.28 14.80 -20.20
CA VAL A 16 33.28 14.20 -21.10
C VAL A 16 32.97 12.77 -20.69
N SER A 17 33.96 11.99 -20.23
CA SER A 17 33.70 10.61 -19.80
C SER A 17 32.99 10.55 -18.44
N VAL A 18 33.24 11.47 -17.52
CA VAL A 18 32.54 11.56 -16.24
C VAL A 18 31.06 12.01 -16.44
N PHE A 19 30.81 12.92 -17.38
CA PHE A 19 29.45 13.35 -17.71
C PHE A 19 28.62 12.25 -18.40
N ALA A 20 29.26 11.41 -19.21
CA ALA A 20 28.60 10.28 -19.87
C ALA A 20 28.20 9.16 -18.89
N VAL A 21 28.95 8.99 -17.79
CA VAL A 21 28.62 8.00 -16.75
C VAL A 21 27.49 8.49 -15.82
N LEU A 22 27.40 9.81 -15.60
CA LEU A 22 26.32 10.40 -14.79
C LEU A 22 24.96 10.46 -15.51
N SER A 23 24.93 10.41 -16.83
CA SER A 23 23.70 10.44 -17.61
C SER A 23 23.04 9.07 -17.77
N LEU A 24 23.71 7.97 -17.42
CA LEU A 24 23.16 6.61 -17.48
C LEU A 24 22.44 6.17 -16.20
N SER A 25 22.48 6.97 -15.15
CA SER A 25 21.82 6.65 -13.88
C SER A 25 20.40 7.21 -13.74
N THR A 26 19.81 7.80 -14.77
CA THR A 26 18.36 7.91 -14.84
C THR A 26 17.79 6.55 -15.23
N VAL A 27 17.93 5.59 -14.32
CA VAL A 27 17.01 4.45 -14.31
C VAL A 27 15.64 5.09 -14.12
N CYS A 28 14.93 5.27 -15.23
CA CYS A 28 13.50 5.44 -15.18
C CYS A 28 12.96 4.21 -14.43
N PHE A 29 12.84 4.32 -13.12
CA PHE A 29 11.86 3.55 -12.41
C PHE A 29 10.53 3.97 -13.02
N SER A 30 10.18 3.33 -14.12
CA SER A 30 8.81 3.29 -14.59
C SER A 30 8.03 2.71 -13.41
N GLN A 31 7.52 3.60 -12.58
CA GLN A 31 6.66 3.23 -11.47
C GLN A 31 5.43 2.60 -12.11
N LYS A 32 5.49 1.28 -12.23
CA LYS A 32 4.40 0.48 -12.76
C LYS A 32 3.18 0.85 -11.93
N LYS A 33 2.21 1.50 -12.56
CA LYS A 33 0.95 1.83 -11.91
C LYS A 33 0.41 0.53 -11.33
N LEU A 34 0.20 0.50 -10.04
CA LEU A 34 -0.48 -0.61 -9.41
C LEU A 34 -1.89 -0.68 -10.00
N GLU A 35 -2.22 -1.73 -10.74
CA GLU A 35 -3.58 -1.94 -11.20
C GLU A 35 -4.41 -2.44 -10.03
N ILE A 36 -4.99 -1.49 -9.30
CA ILE A 36 -6.03 -1.79 -8.32
C ILE A 36 -7.31 -1.99 -9.12
N THR A 37 -7.47 -3.20 -9.66
CA THR A 37 -8.71 -3.61 -10.29
C THR A 37 -9.77 -3.76 -9.22
N ASP A 38 -10.90 -3.08 -9.40
CA ASP A 38 -12.13 -3.12 -8.62
C ASP A 38 -12.03 -3.90 -7.30
N TRP A 39 -11.38 -3.28 -6.31
CA TRP A 39 -11.43 -3.79 -4.98
C TRP A 39 -12.80 -3.48 -4.40
N ASN A 40 -13.73 -4.33 -4.72
CA ASN A 40 -15.04 -4.29 -4.13
C ASN A 40 -14.96 -4.94 -2.75
N LEU A 41 -14.57 -4.16 -1.74
CA LEU A 41 -14.90 -4.46 -0.35
C LEU A 41 -16.41 -4.23 -0.09
N LYS A 42 -17.20 -4.16 -1.12
CA LYS A 42 -18.62 -4.39 -1.02
C LYS A 42 -18.88 -5.88 -0.73
N MET A 43 -18.32 -6.35 0.38
CA MET A 43 -19.09 -7.29 1.14
C MET A 43 -20.41 -6.60 1.37
N HIS A 44 -21.48 -7.23 0.94
CA HIS A 44 -22.80 -6.74 1.28
C HIS A 44 -22.78 -6.48 2.79
N LEU A 45 -22.90 -5.21 3.17
CA LEU A 45 -22.83 -4.81 4.58
C LEU A 45 -23.70 -5.70 5.47
N PRO A 46 -24.92 -6.13 5.05
CA PRO A 46 -25.72 -7.10 5.78
C PRO A 46 -25.03 -8.44 6.01
N GLU A 47 -24.26 -8.93 5.04
CA GLU A 47 -23.54 -10.22 5.17
C GLU A 47 -22.36 -10.09 6.14
N LEU A 48 -21.60 -8.97 6.05
CA LEU A 48 -20.52 -8.67 6.97
C LEU A 48 -21.05 -8.50 8.40
N ALA A 49 -22.13 -7.74 8.57
CA ALA A 49 -22.77 -7.51 9.86
C ALA A 49 -23.19 -8.82 10.52
N ARG A 50 -23.79 -9.73 9.74
CA ARG A 50 -24.19 -11.06 10.20
C ARG A 50 -22.99 -11.95 10.52
N TYR A 51 -21.96 -11.95 9.68
CA TYR A 51 -20.74 -12.74 9.88
C TYR A 51 -19.97 -12.32 11.12
N LEU A 52 -19.87 -11.01 11.36
CA LEU A 52 -19.25 -10.44 12.55
C LEU A 52 -20.16 -10.44 13.78
N GLU A 53 -21.45 -10.77 13.60
CA GLU A 53 -22.45 -10.75 14.69
C GLU A 53 -22.52 -9.37 15.37
N LEU A 54 -22.60 -8.30 14.54
CA LEU A 54 -22.63 -6.93 15.02
C LEU A 54 -23.89 -6.64 15.82
N ASN A 55 -23.73 -5.94 16.93
CA ASN A 55 -24.85 -5.34 17.64
C ASN A 55 -25.20 -3.97 17.02
N SER A 56 -26.37 -3.43 17.40
CA SER A 56 -26.87 -2.16 16.87
C SER A 56 -25.90 -0.98 17.12
N ASN A 57 -25.19 -0.98 18.25
CA ASN A 57 -24.26 0.10 18.59
C ASN A 57 -22.96 0.05 17.78
N GLN A 58 -22.62 -1.09 17.21
CA GLN A 58 -21.43 -1.27 16.39
C GLN A 58 -21.68 -0.98 14.91
N TYR A 59 -22.94 -1.12 14.47
CA TYR A 59 -23.27 -1.11 13.04
C TYR A 59 -22.82 0.18 12.34
N ASP A 60 -23.19 1.34 12.84
CA ASP A 60 -22.86 2.64 12.22
C ASP A 60 -21.35 2.89 12.21
N ASN A 61 -20.64 2.49 13.25
CA ASN A 61 -19.17 2.63 13.31
C ASN A 61 -18.48 1.71 12.31
N VAL A 62 -19.02 0.51 12.07
CA VAL A 62 -18.51 -0.41 11.05
C VAL A 62 -18.79 0.12 9.65
N VAL A 63 -19.99 0.69 9.40
CA VAL A 63 -20.30 1.39 8.15
C VAL A 63 -19.26 2.49 7.89
N ASN A 64 -19.03 3.37 8.86
CA ASN A 64 -18.06 4.45 8.73
C ASN A 64 -16.63 3.94 8.43
N ALA A 65 -16.23 2.82 9.05
CA ALA A 65 -14.93 2.23 8.79
C ALA A 65 -14.80 1.65 7.35
N ILE A 66 -15.89 1.08 6.83
CA ILE A 66 -15.94 0.56 5.46
C ILE A 66 -15.95 1.71 4.46
N ASP A 67 -16.72 2.77 4.70
CA ASP A 67 -16.76 3.95 3.85
C ASP A 67 -15.40 4.65 3.81
N PHE A 68 -14.75 4.82 4.96
CA PHE A 68 -13.39 5.34 5.03
C PHE A 68 -12.42 4.51 4.17
N PHE A 69 -12.48 3.18 4.29
CA PHE A 69 -11.65 2.29 3.48
C PHE A 69 -11.93 2.49 1.99
N ALA A 70 -13.19 2.50 1.59
CA ALA A 70 -13.60 2.66 0.20
C ALA A 70 -13.13 4.00 -0.38
N ASP A 71 -13.23 5.10 0.36
CA ASP A 71 -12.77 6.42 -0.05
C ASP A 71 -11.25 6.45 -0.27
N LYS A 72 -10.48 5.84 0.64
CA LYS A 72 -9.03 5.76 0.51
C LYS A 72 -8.60 4.85 -0.64
N MET A 73 -9.29 3.74 -0.85
CA MET A 73 -9.05 2.85 -2.01
C MET A 73 -9.37 3.56 -3.32
N ASN A 74 -10.44 4.35 -3.36
CA ASN A 74 -10.77 5.17 -4.52
C ASN A 74 -9.68 6.22 -4.78
N SER A 75 -9.17 6.88 -3.76
CA SER A 75 -8.02 7.79 -3.86
C SER A 75 -6.77 7.09 -4.39
N ALA A 76 -6.49 5.86 -3.96
CA ALA A 76 -5.39 5.05 -4.47
C ALA A 76 -5.57 4.70 -5.96
N LYS A 77 -6.79 4.38 -6.38
CA LYS A 77 -7.12 4.06 -7.77
C LYS A 77 -6.77 5.18 -8.74
N TYR A 78 -7.01 6.44 -8.36
CA TYR A 78 -6.73 7.62 -9.19
C TYR A 78 -5.33 8.20 -8.99
N SER A 79 -4.53 7.66 -8.10
CA SER A 79 -3.15 8.05 -7.83
C SER A 79 -2.15 7.14 -8.54
N LYS A 80 -0.87 7.55 -8.55
CA LYS A 80 0.24 6.77 -9.13
C LYS A 80 1.43 6.75 -8.20
N GLY A 81 2.26 5.71 -8.33
CA GLY A 81 3.53 5.59 -7.63
C GLY A 81 3.38 5.60 -6.11
N GLU A 82 4.25 6.33 -5.42
CA GLU A 82 4.28 6.40 -3.96
C GLU A 82 2.97 6.88 -3.34
N ARG A 83 2.29 7.82 -4.01
CA ARG A 83 1.00 8.33 -3.53
C ARG A 83 -0.08 7.24 -3.55
N GLN A 84 -0.07 6.38 -4.56
CA GLN A 84 -0.97 5.23 -4.65
C GLN A 84 -0.74 4.25 -3.49
N VAL A 85 0.53 3.91 -3.23
CA VAL A 85 0.92 3.04 -2.11
C VAL A 85 0.57 3.69 -0.77
N LYS A 86 0.76 5.00 -0.63
CA LYS A 86 0.37 5.74 0.57
C LYS A 86 -1.12 5.61 0.86
N TYR A 87 -1.99 5.88 -0.12
CA TYR A 87 -3.44 5.77 0.07
C TYR A 87 -3.89 4.34 0.34
N LEU A 88 -3.25 3.34 -0.29
CA LEU A 88 -3.51 1.94 0.01
C LEU A 88 -3.21 1.61 1.47
N ASN A 89 -2.05 2.06 1.98
CA ASN A 89 -1.69 1.86 3.38
C ASN A 89 -2.64 2.61 4.33
N GLU A 90 -3.01 3.84 4.01
CA GLU A 90 -4.00 4.61 4.79
C GLU A 90 -5.36 3.89 4.83
N ALA A 91 -5.81 3.29 3.73
CA ALA A 91 -7.04 2.51 3.68
C ALA A 91 -6.99 1.33 4.65
N VAL A 92 -5.95 0.51 4.54
CA VAL A 92 -5.79 -0.69 5.38
C VAL A 92 -5.66 -0.31 6.86
N TYR A 93 -4.74 0.61 7.19
CA TYR A 93 -4.48 0.98 8.59
C TYR A 93 -5.61 1.74 9.24
N GLY A 94 -6.16 2.71 8.52
CA GLY A 94 -7.27 3.50 9.03
C GLY A 94 -8.49 2.64 9.33
N SER A 95 -8.84 1.74 8.42
CA SER A 95 -9.95 0.81 8.64
C SER A 95 -9.68 -0.16 9.80
N LEU A 96 -8.46 -0.70 9.90
CA LEU A 96 -8.08 -1.57 11.02
C LEU A 96 -8.17 -0.85 12.35
N LYS A 97 -7.73 0.40 12.44
CA LYS A 97 -7.83 1.21 13.65
C LYS A 97 -9.28 1.45 14.06
N LEU A 98 -10.14 1.80 13.11
CA LEU A 98 -11.57 2.02 13.35
C LEU A 98 -12.26 0.71 13.77
N MET A 99 -11.99 -0.39 13.08
CA MET A 99 -12.55 -1.70 13.42
C MET A 99 -12.10 -2.16 14.81
N LYS A 100 -10.83 -1.99 15.13
CA LYS A 100 -10.28 -2.37 16.45
C LYS A 100 -10.92 -1.61 17.60
N SER A 101 -11.27 -0.34 17.39
CA SER A 101 -11.95 0.47 18.43
C SER A 101 -13.44 0.15 18.58
N THR A 102 -14.03 -0.52 17.59
CA THR A 102 -15.48 -0.79 17.54
C THR A 102 -15.82 -2.24 17.86
N LEU A 103 -15.01 -3.18 17.39
CA LEU A 103 -15.26 -4.61 17.47
C LEU A 103 -14.69 -5.23 18.75
N SER A 104 -15.32 -6.30 19.21
CA SER A 104 -14.70 -7.18 20.20
C SER A 104 -13.46 -7.86 19.62
N GLU A 105 -12.60 -8.42 20.46
CA GLU A 105 -11.40 -9.13 20.00
C GLU A 105 -11.74 -10.28 19.03
N ALA A 106 -12.77 -11.06 19.34
CA ALA A 106 -13.22 -12.16 18.49
C ALA A 106 -13.74 -11.68 17.12
N GLN A 107 -14.57 -10.62 17.12
CA GLN A 107 -15.06 -10.00 15.89
C GLN A 107 -13.92 -9.39 15.06
N TYR A 108 -12.98 -8.72 15.71
CA TYR A 108 -11.81 -8.13 15.06
C TYR A 108 -10.93 -9.20 14.39
N LYS A 109 -10.71 -10.34 15.05
CA LYS A 109 -10.01 -11.51 14.46
C LYS A 109 -10.73 -12.03 13.22
N LYS A 110 -12.07 -12.12 13.24
CA LYS A 110 -12.86 -12.48 12.04
C LYS A 110 -12.64 -11.48 10.91
N TYR A 111 -12.68 -10.17 11.20
CA TYR A 111 -12.45 -9.12 10.22
C TYR A 111 -11.04 -9.17 9.61
N LEU A 112 -10.01 -9.37 10.43
CA LEU A 112 -8.62 -9.52 10.00
C LEU A 112 -8.46 -10.66 8.98
N ARG A 113 -9.10 -11.81 9.18
CA ARG A 113 -9.03 -12.94 8.25
C ARG A 113 -9.59 -12.57 6.88
N ILE A 114 -10.71 -11.86 6.86
CA ILE A 114 -11.34 -11.41 5.61
C ILE A 114 -10.42 -10.44 4.89
N LEU A 115 -9.94 -9.41 5.58
CA LEU A 115 -9.07 -8.38 4.99
C LEU A 115 -7.77 -8.99 4.46
N ASN A 116 -7.14 -9.89 5.21
CA ASN A 116 -5.93 -10.59 4.76
C ASN A 116 -6.15 -11.45 3.53
N SER A 117 -7.26 -12.18 3.48
CA SER A 117 -7.59 -12.97 2.29
C SER A 117 -7.71 -12.08 1.08
N GLN A 118 -8.43 -10.96 1.19
CA GLN A 118 -8.62 -10.02 0.09
C GLN A 118 -7.32 -9.35 -0.36
N VAL A 119 -6.49 -8.92 0.59
CA VAL A 119 -5.18 -8.33 0.30
C VAL A 119 -4.29 -9.32 -0.47
N ARG A 120 -4.27 -10.58 -0.03
CA ARG A 120 -3.53 -11.65 -0.68
C ARG A 120 -4.07 -11.97 -2.07
N ASP A 121 -5.39 -12.15 -2.18
CA ASP A 121 -6.04 -12.57 -3.42
C ASP A 121 -5.92 -11.50 -4.53
N LYS A 122 -5.78 -10.23 -4.12
CA LYS A 122 -5.51 -9.11 -5.02
C LYS A 122 -4.02 -8.84 -5.25
N GLY A 123 -3.13 -9.63 -4.67
CA GLY A 123 -1.67 -9.47 -4.84
C GLY A 123 -1.12 -8.17 -4.25
N LEU A 124 -1.77 -7.57 -3.26
CA LEU A 124 -1.40 -6.28 -2.68
C LEU A 124 -0.38 -6.37 -1.55
N ASN A 125 -0.07 -7.58 -1.07
CA ASN A 125 0.87 -7.79 0.03
C ASN A 125 2.20 -7.03 -0.11
N PRO A 126 2.88 -6.99 -1.29
CA PRO A 126 4.16 -6.31 -1.42
C PRO A 126 4.09 -4.80 -1.21
N TYR A 127 2.91 -4.20 -1.32
CA TYR A 127 2.70 -2.76 -1.27
C TYR A 127 2.22 -2.26 0.10
N ILE A 128 1.87 -3.17 1.01
CA ILE A 128 1.44 -2.83 2.36
C ILE A 128 2.64 -2.97 3.30
N LYS A 129 3.20 -1.83 3.74
CA LYS A 129 4.47 -1.75 4.48
C LYS A 129 4.52 -2.58 5.76
N SER A 130 3.40 -2.80 6.40
CA SER A 130 3.28 -3.52 7.66
C SER A 130 2.57 -4.85 7.50
N THR A 131 2.57 -5.37 6.28
CA THR A 131 2.08 -6.73 6.01
C THR A 131 2.76 -7.76 6.92
N SER A 132 4.03 -7.56 7.29
CA SER A 132 4.73 -8.42 8.26
C SER A 132 4.06 -8.43 9.62
N ASP A 133 3.72 -7.27 10.18
CA ASP A 133 3.07 -7.17 11.49
C ASP A 133 1.62 -7.64 11.43
N PHE A 134 0.92 -7.27 10.36
CA PHE A 134 -0.45 -7.65 10.11
C PHE A 134 -0.59 -9.16 9.86
N LEU A 135 0.30 -9.77 9.06
CA LEU A 135 0.33 -11.21 8.81
C LEU A 135 0.96 -12.00 9.96
N ALA A 136 1.89 -11.42 10.72
CA ALA A 136 2.47 -12.04 11.90
C ALA A 136 1.43 -12.22 13.00
N GLN A 137 0.57 -11.21 13.21
CA GLN A 137 -0.58 -11.33 14.12
C GLN A 137 -1.54 -12.45 13.72
N ASN A 138 -1.64 -12.77 12.43
CA ASN A 138 -2.48 -13.86 11.94
C ASN A 138 -1.86 -15.25 12.08
N LYS A 139 -0.54 -15.38 12.10
CA LYS A 139 0.11 -16.68 12.40
C LYS A 139 -0.19 -17.15 13.82
N THR A 140 -0.36 -16.22 14.74
CA THR A 140 -0.71 -16.53 16.14
C THR A 140 -2.18 -16.95 16.32
N ILE A 141 -3.02 -16.70 15.30
CA ILE A 141 -4.49 -16.97 15.34
C ILE A 141 -4.86 -18.27 14.61
N ALA A 142 -3.92 -18.89 13.89
CA ALA A 142 -4.18 -20.06 13.05
C ALA A 142 -4.00 -21.42 13.79
N TYR A 143 -3.84 -21.42 15.14
CA TYR A 143 -3.79 -22.62 15.97
C TYR A 143 -4.88 -22.61 17.02
#